data_8fb560f395bc1a68dabc3797c726b5b3
#
_entry.id   8fb560f395bc1a68dabc3797c726b5b3
#
_cell.length_a   1.000
_cell.length_b   1.000
_cell.length_c   1.000
_cell.angle_alpha   90.00
_cell.angle_beta   90.00
_cell.angle_gamma   90.00
#
_symmetry.space_group_name_H-M   'P 1'
#
loop_
_entity.id
_entity.type
_entity.pdbx_description
1 polymer ?
#
loop_
_entity_poly.entity_id
_entity_poly.type
_entity_poly.pdbx_seq_one_letter_code
_entity_poly.pdbx_strand_id
1 'polypeptide(L)'
;MDMANENVRLLILATDKYPPFRVDVTVLLARELVSRGFSIDWILQSEKERRHATRQRWGGGVVYVGRTDNGETRFRRLRKHALDLLNDLRVFGLASSRGYDAIQVRDKALAALPALWAARRSGAAFLYWLSYPHAEASIYLARAGLARYPALYRIRGRALFHLLYRWVLPRADHIFVQSEQMKRDLASYGIAEEKMTPVPMGIELADFPLDPTDTAEATEPATIGYLGTLAGERRIDFLVRALARVLPHVPDAKLLLVGGADRPADEAQIRAEAERLGVSDRIEITGFVPRARALQLIRRAAVCVSPFYPTPILNSTSPTKLVEYMALCKPVVANDHPEQRLVLQESRAGLCVPYQEAAFAEAIVSILADPEGAAAMGRRGREYVERNRDYSRLGAQLASKYREILGRRVDREVAAWRHG
;
A
#
# COMPACT_ATOMS: atom_id res chain seq x y z
N MET A 1 24.14 27.44 4.90
CA MET A 1 23.63 26.96 6.20
C MET A 1 23.21 25.55 6.00
N ASP A 2 23.87 24.64 6.66
CA ASP A 2 23.79 23.19 6.37
C ASP A 2 22.49 22.63 6.98
N MET A 3 21.42 22.55 6.19
CA MET A 3 20.10 21.99 6.58
C MET A 3 20.14 20.46 6.86
N ALA A 4 21.32 19.85 6.78
CA ALA A 4 21.46 18.40 6.93
C ALA A 4 21.24 17.88 8.36
N ASN A 5 21.19 18.76 9.37
CA ASN A 5 21.19 18.37 10.78
C ASN A 5 20.03 18.97 11.62
N GLU A 6 19.03 19.60 11.00
CA GLU A 6 17.89 20.10 11.75
C GLU A 6 16.87 18.99 12.01
N ASN A 7 16.47 18.84 13.26
CA ASN A 7 15.46 17.88 13.70
C ASN A 7 14.07 18.32 13.22
N VAL A 8 13.60 17.75 12.12
CA VAL A 8 12.30 18.06 11.52
C VAL A 8 11.17 17.48 12.36
N ARG A 9 10.22 18.31 12.76
CA ARG A 9 9.08 17.93 13.62
C ARG A 9 7.79 17.82 12.82
N LEU A 10 7.25 16.62 12.75
CA LEU A 10 6.01 16.33 12.05
C LEU A 10 4.87 16.01 13.04
N LEU A 11 3.65 16.43 12.71
CA LEU A 11 2.43 15.93 13.29
C LEU A 11 1.66 15.15 12.22
N ILE A 12 1.46 13.85 12.41
CA ILE A 12 0.76 13.00 11.44
C ILE A 12 -0.61 12.54 12.00
N LEU A 13 -1.67 12.85 11.24
CA LEU A 13 -3.02 12.34 11.47
C LEU A 13 -3.29 11.22 10.47
N ALA A 14 -3.46 9.98 10.93
CA ALA A 14 -3.67 8.83 10.05
C ALA A 14 -4.96 8.06 10.38
N THR A 15 -5.49 7.35 9.38
CA THR A 15 -6.60 6.39 9.56
C THR A 15 -6.16 5.12 10.26
N ASP A 16 -4.87 4.89 10.34
CA ASP A 16 -4.30 3.70 10.95
C ASP A 16 -4.69 3.59 12.43
N LYS A 17 -4.99 2.36 12.84
CA LYS A 17 -5.33 2.05 14.22
C LYS A 17 -4.06 1.80 15.01
N TYR A 18 -4.10 2.16 16.29
CA TYR A 18 -2.98 1.93 17.19
C TYR A 18 -3.09 0.59 17.94
N PRO A 19 -2.04 -0.24 17.96
CA PRO A 19 -0.76 -0.09 17.25
C PRO A 19 -0.92 -0.31 15.73
N PRO A 20 -0.27 0.51 14.87
CA PRO A 20 -0.35 0.31 13.43
C PRO A 20 0.39 -0.96 13.00
N PHE A 21 -0.17 -1.63 11.99
CA PHE A 21 0.40 -2.87 11.43
C PHE A 21 0.94 -2.67 10.01
N ARG A 22 0.62 -1.56 9.36
CA ARG A 22 1.06 -1.28 7.99
C ARG A 22 2.55 -0.98 7.95
N VAL A 23 3.28 -1.71 7.12
CA VAL A 23 4.74 -1.61 7.03
C VAL A 23 5.21 -0.23 6.58
N ASP A 24 4.49 0.44 5.68
CA ASP A 24 4.79 1.80 5.27
C ASP A 24 4.63 2.83 6.42
N VAL A 25 3.81 2.56 7.41
CA VAL A 25 3.68 3.40 8.62
C VAL A 25 4.74 3.03 9.66
N THR A 26 4.89 1.74 9.96
CA THR A 26 5.78 1.28 11.04
C THR A 26 7.25 1.35 10.65
N VAL A 27 7.57 1.04 9.40
CA VAL A 27 8.95 1.02 8.91
C VAL A 27 9.30 2.34 8.25
N LEU A 28 8.63 2.73 7.15
CA LEU A 28 9.03 3.91 6.38
C LEU A 28 8.89 5.21 7.17
N LEU A 29 7.73 5.44 7.83
CA LEU A 29 7.52 6.69 8.57
C LEU A 29 8.09 6.62 9.99
N ALA A 30 7.73 5.60 10.78
CA ALA A 30 8.04 5.58 12.22
C ALA A 30 9.46 5.10 12.54
N ARG A 31 10.18 4.48 11.63
CA ARG A 31 11.57 4.05 11.83
C ARG A 31 12.54 4.77 10.90
N GLU A 32 12.33 4.70 9.57
CA GLU A 32 13.29 5.21 8.59
C GLU A 32 13.39 6.74 8.59
N LEU A 33 12.27 7.47 8.73
CA LEU A 33 12.36 8.93 8.90
C LEU A 33 12.96 9.30 10.25
N VAL A 34 12.57 8.60 11.32
CA VAL A 34 13.09 8.89 12.67
C VAL A 34 14.59 8.69 12.75
N SER A 35 15.14 7.61 12.16
CA SER A 35 16.58 7.39 12.09
C SER A 35 17.34 8.45 11.29
N ARG A 36 16.62 9.28 10.53
CA ARG A 36 17.16 10.38 9.72
C ARG A 36 16.90 11.78 10.29
N GLY A 37 16.62 11.85 11.62
CA GLY A 37 16.46 13.13 12.32
C GLY A 37 15.05 13.71 12.26
N PHE A 38 14.02 12.88 12.08
CA PHE A 38 12.63 13.33 12.19
C PHE A 38 12.05 12.98 13.56
N SER A 39 11.33 13.91 14.16
CA SER A 39 10.51 13.69 15.35
C SER A 39 9.03 13.72 14.94
N ILE A 40 8.30 12.64 15.20
CA ILE A 40 6.93 12.47 14.66
C ILE A 40 5.95 12.25 15.80
N ASP A 41 5.06 13.21 16.01
CA ASP A 41 3.89 13.02 16.87
C ASP A 41 2.71 12.52 16.02
N TRP A 42 1.85 11.68 16.62
CA TRP A 42 0.80 10.97 15.90
C TRP A 42 -0.57 11.18 16.54
N ILE A 43 -1.58 11.38 15.70
CA ILE A 43 -2.99 11.27 16.10
C ILE A 43 -3.57 10.03 15.40
N LEU A 44 -3.76 8.96 16.17
CA LEU A 44 -4.24 7.67 15.67
C LEU A 44 -5.57 7.29 16.34
N GLN A 45 -6.26 6.34 15.71
CA GLN A 45 -7.48 5.75 16.25
C GLN A 45 -7.14 4.51 17.08
N SER A 46 -8.03 4.13 18.01
CA SER A 46 -7.91 2.85 18.71
C SER A 46 -8.56 1.73 17.87
N GLU A 47 -7.98 0.55 17.88
CA GLU A 47 -8.59 -0.63 17.28
C GLU A 47 -9.73 -1.16 18.15
N LYS A 48 -9.49 -1.25 19.46
CA LYS A 48 -10.45 -1.76 20.44
C LYS A 48 -11.20 -0.62 21.10
N GLU A 49 -12.41 -0.91 21.62
CA GLU A 49 -13.18 0.03 22.43
C GLU A 49 -12.31 0.62 23.54
N ARG A 50 -12.38 1.95 23.69
CA ARG A 50 -11.54 2.69 24.64
C ARG A 50 -12.32 3.83 25.26
N ARG A 51 -12.48 3.77 26.59
CA ARG A 51 -13.23 4.78 27.37
C ARG A 51 -12.45 6.07 27.59
N HIS A 52 -11.11 5.99 27.68
CA HIS A 52 -10.23 7.12 27.95
C HIS A 52 -9.23 7.31 26.80
N ALA A 53 -8.93 8.55 26.47
CA ALA A 53 -7.83 8.86 25.58
C ALA A 53 -6.49 8.57 26.27
N THR A 54 -5.52 8.09 25.50
CA THR A 54 -4.17 7.80 26.00
C THR A 54 -3.11 8.57 25.23
N ARG A 55 -1.98 8.71 25.88
CA ARG A 55 -0.77 9.32 25.33
C ARG A 55 0.39 8.41 25.68
N GLN A 56 1.19 8.02 24.71
CA GLN A 56 2.35 7.15 24.93
C GLN A 56 3.44 7.41 23.89
N ARG A 57 4.66 6.99 24.14
CA ARG A 57 5.76 7.12 23.18
C ARG A 57 5.69 6.02 22.15
N TRP A 58 5.76 6.41 20.88
CA TRP A 58 5.83 5.49 19.74
C TRP A 58 6.28 6.23 18.48
N GLY A 59 7.05 5.55 17.61
CA GLY A 59 7.34 6.02 16.26
C GLY A 59 8.02 7.39 16.20
N GLY A 60 9.02 7.61 17.06
CA GLY A 60 9.83 8.82 17.09
C GLY A 60 9.25 10.01 17.85
N GLY A 61 8.07 9.85 18.48
CA GLY A 61 7.44 10.92 19.25
C GLY A 61 6.34 10.42 20.17
N VAL A 62 5.25 11.16 20.26
CA VAL A 62 4.10 10.86 21.08
C VAL A 62 2.90 10.49 20.23
N VAL A 63 2.28 9.34 20.51
CA VAL A 63 1.00 8.98 19.92
C VAL A 63 -0.16 9.37 20.83
N TYR A 64 -1.12 10.08 20.25
CA TYR A 64 -2.38 10.48 20.88
C TYR A 64 -3.49 9.56 20.35
N VAL A 65 -3.95 8.64 21.17
CA VAL A 65 -5.01 7.70 20.83
C VAL A 65 -6.31 8.15 21.48
N GLY A 66 -7.34 8.41 20.68
CA GLY A 66 -8.63 8.91 21.16
C GLY A 66 -9.47 7.84 21.86
N ARG A 67 -10.59 8.31 22.44
CA ARG A 67 -11.69 7.43 22.81
C ARG A 67 -12.27 6.80 21.55
N THR A 68 -12.77 5.57 21.64
CA THR A 68 -13.50 4.94 20.55
C THR A 68 -14.58 3.99 21.10
N ASP A 69 -15.62 3.78 20.29
CA ASP A 69 -16.71 2.84 20.57
C ASP A 69 -16.52 1.57 19.70
N ASN A 70 -17.11 0.45 20.10
CA ASN A 70 -17.04 -0.80 19.31
C ASN A 70 -17.79 -0.73 17.97
N GLY A 71 -18.78 0.17 17.87
CA GLY A 71 -19.54 0.40 16.61
C GLY A 71 -20.51 -0.71 16.23
N GLU A 72 -20.93 -1.58 17.15
CA GLU A 72 -21.83 -2.70 16.89
C GLU A 72 -23.21 -2.26 16.42
N THR A 73 -23.77 -1.21 17.01
CA THR A 73 -25.07 -0.64 16.61
C THR A 73 -24.90 0.60 15.72
N ARG A 74 -25.97 1.02 15.03
CA ARG A 74 -25.96 2.24 14.21
C ARG A 74 -25.59 3.48 15.03
N PHE A 75 -26.14 3.60 16.23
CA PHE A 75 -25.82 4.71 17.14
C PHE A 75 -24.36 4.67 17.60
N ARG A 76 -23.85 3.51 17.99
CA ARG A 76 -22.46 3.32 18.38
C ARG A 76 -21.49 3.60 17.23
N ARG A 77 -21.85 3.26 15.98
CA ARG A 77 -21.05 3.65 14.80
C ARG A 77 -20.98 5.16 14.62
N LEU A 78 -22.12 5.85 14.73
CA LEU A 78 -22.12 7.32 14.64
C LEU A 78 -21.26 7.93 15.75
N ARG A 79 -21.43 7.45 16.99
CA ARG A 79 -20.60 7.86 18.13
C ARG A 79 -19.11 7.59 17.90
N LYS A 80 -18.77 6.44 17.34
CA LYS A 80 -17.38 6.13 16.99
C LYS A 80 -16.79 7.17 16.04
N HIS A 81 -17.48 7.49 14.95
CA HIS A 81 -17.01 8.52 14.01
C HIS A 81 -16.92 9.91 14.64
N ALA A 82 -17.85 10.27 15.51
CA ALA A 82 -17.79 11.54 16.24
C ALA A 82 -16.59 11.60 17.20
N LEU A 83 -16.31 10.51 17.91
CA LEU A 83 -15.14 10.40 18.80
C LEU A 83 -13.83 10.45 18.02
N ASP A 84 -13.77 9.82 16.85
CA ASP A 84 -12.60 9.87 15.96
C ASP A 84 -12.34 11.30 15.49
N LEU A 85 -13.39 12.01 15.06
CA LEU A 85 -13.27 13.42 14.66
C LEU A 85 -12.84 14.31 15.82
N LEU A 86 -13.40 14.12 17.03
CA LEU A 86 -12.98 14.84 18.23
C LEU A 86 -11.52 14.60 18.58
N ASN A 87 -11.00 13.39 18.36
CA ASN A 87 -9.59 13.11 18.53
C ASN A 87 -8.73 13.87 17.49
N ASP A 88 -9.19 13.97 16.26
CA ASP A 88 -8.50 14.70 15.20
C ASP A 88 -8.44 16.21 15.46
N LEU A 89 -9.45 16.79 16.13
CA LEU A 89 -9.44 18.22 16.52
C LEU A 89 -8.36 18.58 17.53
N ARG A 90 -7.69 17.61 18.15
CA ARG A 90 -6.46 17.85 18.94
C ARG A 90 -5.35 18.51 18.16
N VAL A 91 -5.41 18.42 16.83
CA VAL A 91 -4.47 19.10 15.94
C VAL A 91 -4.33 20.59 16.27
N PHE A 92 -5.41 21.29 16.67
CA PHE A 92 -5.36 22.71 17.03
C PHE A 92 -4.50 22.99 18.24
N GLY A 93 -4.73 22.27 19.34
CA GLY A 93 -3.95 22.44 20.56
C GLY A 93 -2.49 22.04 20.39
N LEU A 94 -2.24 20.96 19.65
CA LEU A 94 -0.88 20.48 19.40
C LEU A 94 -0.11 21.42 18.47
N ALA A 95 -0.73 21.89 17.39
CA ALA A 95 -0.10 22.83 16.46
C ALA A 95 0.29 24.14 17.13
N SER A 96 -0.56 24.65 18.05
CA SER A 96 -0.28 25.91 18.77
C SER A 96 0.79 25.77 19.86
N SER A 97 0.95 24.58 20.46
CA SER A 97 1.80 24.40 21.64
C SER A 97 3.18 23.82 21.36
N ARG A 98 3.43 23.26 20.17
CA ARG A 98 4.62 22.44 19.94
C ARG A 98 5.53 22.86 18.79
N GLY A 99 5.12 23.77 17.92
CA GLY A 99 5.92 24.22 16.79
C GLY A 99 6.33 23.06 15.86
N TYR A 100 5.40 22.58 15.03
CA TYR A 100 5.70 21.59 14.01
C TYR A 100 6.11 22.27 12.71
N ASP A 101 7.07 21.68 11.99
CA ASP A 101 7.47 22.14 10.66
C ASP A 101 6.42 21.76 9.62
N ALA A 102 5.79 20.57 9.79
CA ALA A 102 4.67 20.18 8.96
C ALA A 102 3.59 19.40 9.74
N ILE A 103 2.35 19.58 9.28
CA ILE A 103 1.17 18.78 9.68
C ILE A 103 0.74 17.96 8.47
N GLN A 104 0.78 16.64 8.60
CA GLN A 104 0.44 15.72 7.53
C GLN A 104 -0.83 14.97 7.86
N VAL A 105 -1.74 14.87 6.90
CA VAL A 105 -2.91 14.01 6.97
C VAL A 105 -2.75 12.83 6.03
N ARG A 106 -3.02 11.62 6.54
CA ARG A 106 -2.98 10.39 5.76
C ARG A 106 -4.36 9.75 5.69
N ASP A 107 -4.94 9.73 4.48
CA ASP A 107 -6.21 9.07 4.15
C ASP A 107 -7.43 9.52 4.98
N LYS A 108 -7.40 10.69 5.64
CA LYS A 108 -8.47 11.21 6.49
C LYS A 108 -9.08 12.49 5.90
N ALA A 109 -10.02 12.36 4.98
CA ALA A 109 -10.59 13.49 4.26
C ALA A 109 -11.24 14.53 5.19
N LEU A 110 -12.01 14.12 6.21
CA LEU A 110 -12.69 15.04 7.14
C LEU A 110 -11.69 15.73 8.08
N ALA A 111 -10.66 15.04 8.53
CA ALA A 111 -9.61 15.62 9.36
C ALA A 111 -8.71 16.60 8.59
N ALA A 112 -8.73 16.55 7.27
CA ALA A 112 -7.87 17.39 6.44
C ALA A 112 -8.22 18.88 6.54
N LEU A 113 -9.49 19.26 6.67
CA LEU A 113 -9.87 20.66 6.83
C LEU A 113 -9.37 21.28 8.14
N PRO A 114 -9.64 20.69 9.33
CA PRO A 114 -9.08 21.21 10.57
C PRO A 114 -7.56 21.17 10.58
N ALA A 115 -6.91 20.17 10.01
CA ALA A 115 -5.46 20.10 9.93
C ALA A 115 -4.87 21.18 9.02
N LEU A 116 -5.46 21.42 7.85
CA LEU A 116 -5.08 22.52 6.95
C LEU A 116 -5.19 23.89 7.65
N TRP A 117 -6.30 24.12 8.37
CA TRP A 117 -6.49 25.37 9.10
C TRP A 117 -5.48 25.52 10.26
N ALA A 118 -5.24 24.45 11.03
CA ALA A 118 -4.25 24.44 12.10
C ALA A 118 -2.84 24.71 11.56
N ALA A 119 -2.46 24.09 10.43
CA ALA A 119 -1.19 24.31 9.77
C ALA A 119 -1.00 25.79 9.35
N ARG A 120 -2.04 26.36 8.70
CA ARG A 120 -2.04 27.80 8.32
C ARG A 120 -1.89 28.73 9.50
N ARG A 121 -2.57 28.41 10.62
CA ARG A 121 -2.53 29.25 11.83
C ARG A 121 -1.20 29.15 12.59
N SER A 122 -0.55 27.99 12.56
CA SER A 122 0.72 27.76 13.27
C SER A 122 1.96 28.05 12.42
N GLY A 123 1.80 28.40 11.15
CA GLY A 123 2.93 28.55 10.23
C GLY A 123 3.54 27.22 9.76
N ALA A 124 2.95 26.05 10.06
CA ALA A 124 3.44 24.76 9.60
C ALA A 124 3.07 24.48 8.13
N ALA A 125 3.87 23.68 7.42
CA ALA A 125 3.47 23.17 6.11
C ALA A 125 2.29 22.20 6.23
N PHE A 126 1.33 22.25 5.30
CA PHE A 126 0.25 21.27 5.23
C PHE A 126 0.54 20.25 4.14
N LEU A 127 0.68 18.99 4.55
CA LEU A 127 0.97 17.87 3.64
C LEU A 127 -0.18 16.88 3.65
N TYR A 128 -0.43 16.26 2.50
CA TYR A 128 -1.42 15.19 2.41
C TYR A 128 -0.79 13.92 1.85
N TRP A 129 -1.12 12.78 2.43
CA TRP A 129 -0.73 11.46 1.93
C TRP A 129 -1.97 10.70 1.49
N LEU A 130 -2.07 10.38 0.21
CA LEU A 130 -3.14 9.58 -0.37
C LEU A 130 -2.60 8.20 -0.72
N SER A 131 -3.02 7.17 0.03
CA SER A 131 -2.60 5.79 -0.24
C SER A 131 -3.68 4.96 -0.93
N TYR A 132 -4.92 5.45 -0.97
CA TYR A 132 -6.05 4.76 -1.58
C TYR A 132 -7.10 5.74 -2.08
N PRO A 133 -7.69 5.54 -3.28
CA PRO A 133 -8.67 6.46 -3.87
C PRO A 133 -10.09 6.23 -3.26
N HIS A 134 -10.27 6.64 -2.00
CA HIS A 134 -11.50 6.40 -1.23
C HIS A 134 -12.76 6.99 -1.83
N ALA A 135 -12.66 8.14 -2.50
CA ALA A 135 -13.79 8.80 -3.14
C ALA A 135 -14.26 8.00 -4.36
N GLU A 136 -13.33 7.63 -5.22
CA GLU A 136 -13.56 6.82 -6.42
C GLU A 136 -14.06 5.42 -6.06
N ALA A 137 -13.47 4.82 -5.02
CA ALA A 137 -13.90 3.52 -4.52
C ALA A 137 -15.38 3.53 -4.11
N SER A 138 -15.81 4.58 -3.39
CA SER A 138 -17.21 4.71 -2.99
C SER A 138 -18.14 4.87 -4.21
N ILE A 139 -17.73 5.61 -5.23
CA ILE A 139 -18.51 5.81 -6.47
C ILE A 139 -18.55 4.50 -7.27
N TYR A 140 -17.41 3.81 -7.38
CA TYR A 140 -17.31 2.54 -8.11
C TYR A 140 -18.20 1.46 -7.49
N LEU A 141 -18.11 1.23 -6.17
CA LEU A 141 -18.94 0.25 -5.46
C LEU A 141 -20.45 0.51 -5.66
N ALA A 142 -20.84 1.80 -5.67
CA ALA A 142 -22.22 2.18 -5.95
C ALA A 142 -22.67 1.90 -7.39
N ARG A 143 -21.75 2.07 -8.37
CA ARG A 143 -22.07 1.82 -9.78
C ARG A 143 -22.05 0.33 -10.14
N ALA A 144 -21.13 -0.41 -9.52
CA ALA A 144 -21.00 -1.85 -9.73
C ALA A 144 -22.06 -2.71 -9.01
N GLY A 145 -22.99 -2.09 -8.27
CA GLY A 145 -24.02 -2.80 -7.51
C GLY A 145 -23.47 -3.54 -6.27
N LEU A 146 -22.22 -3.28 -5.89
CA LEU A 146 -21.54 -3.95 -4.77
C LEU A 146 -21.80 -3.25 -3.42
N ALA A 147 -22.39 -2.04 -3.43
CA ALA A 147 -22.71 -1.31 -2.23
C ALA A 147 -24.09 -1.68 -1.69
N ARG A 148 -24.18 -1.96 -0.38
CA ARG A 148 -25.47 -2.22 0.29
C ARG A 148 -26.48 -1.06 0.16
N TYR A 149 -25.99 0.21 0.08
CA TYR A 149 -26.78 1.43 -0.08
C TYR A 149 -26.18 2.30 -1.21
N PRO A 150 -26.44 1.97 -2.49
CA PRO A 150 -25.75 2.61 -3.63
C PRO A 150 -25.89 4.13 -3.67
N ALA A 151 -27.08 4.67 -3.38
CA ALA A 151 -27.31 6.12 -3.35
C ALA A 151 -26.43 6.83 -2.31
N LEU A 152 -26.36 6.28 -1.10
CA LEU A 152 -25.54 6.83 -0.01
C LEU A 152 -24.04 6.79 -0.36
N TYR A 153 -23.55 5.67 -0.91
CA TYR A 153 -22.16 5.54 -1.35
C TYR A 153 -21.82 6.52 -2.47
N ARG A 154 -22.74 6.75 -3.41
CA ARG A 154 -22.57 7.73 -4.49
C ARG A 154 -22.50 9.16 -3.97
N ILE A 155 -23.42 9.56 -3.06
CA ILE A 155 -23.41 10.88 -2.43
C ILE A 155 -22.12 11.08 -1.63
N ARG A 156 -21.76 10.11 -0.78
CA ARG A 156 -20.53 10.12 0.01
C ARG A 156 -19.29 10.25 -0.89
N GLY A 157 -19.20 9.42 -1.93
CA GLY A 157 -18.06 9.45 -2.86
C GLY A 157 -17.92 10.80 -3.56
N ARG A 158 -19.02 11.40 -4.04
CA ARG A 158 -19.00 12.74 -4.64
C ARG A 158 -18.60 13.82 -3.64
N ALA A 159 -19.16 13.79 -2.43
CA ALA A 159 -18.81 14.74 -1.39
C ALA A 159 -17.32 14.66 -1.02
N LEU A 160 -16.78 13.44 -0.85
CA LEU A 160 -15.35 13.22 -0.61
C LEU A 160 -14.51 13.69 -1.78
N PHE A 161 -14.92 13.42 -3.02
CA PHE A 161 -14.23 13.86 -4.23
C PHE A 161 -14.10 15.39 -4.25
N HIS A 162 -15.22 16.10 -4.08
CA HIS A 162 -15.21 17.57 -4.05
C HIS A 162 -14.37 18.12 -2.89
N LEU A 163 -14.52 17.55 -1.69
CA LEU A 163 -13.75 17.97 -0.53
C LEU A 163 -12.24 17.81 -0.75
N LEU A 164 -11.80 16.62 -1.18
CA LEU A 164 -10.38 16.35 -1.37
C LEU A 164 -9.82 17.08 -2.59
N TYR A 165 -10.36 16.83 -3.78
CA TYR A 165 -9.73 17.24 -5.03
C TYR A 165 -10.01 18.69 -5.43
N ARG A 166 -11.07 19.33 -4.88
CA ARG A 166 -11.38 20.74 -5.17
C ARG A 166 -11.01 21.70 -4.04
N TRP A 167 -10.93 21.20 -2.79
CA TRP A 167 -10.69 22.06 -1.65
C TRP A 167 -9.37 21.79 -0.94
N VAL A 168 -9.10 20.54 -0.57
CA VAL A 168 -7.95 20.19 0.28
C VAL A 168 -6.66 20.12 -0.51
N LEU A 169 -6.59 19.22 -1.51
CA LEU A 169 -5.34 18.95 -2.23
C LEU A 169 -4.78 20.15 -3.00
N PRO A 170 -5.60 20.99 -3.69
CA PRO A 170 -5.05 22.21 -4.32
C PRO A 170 -4.37 23.17 -3.34
N ARG A 171 -4.79 23.13 -2.06
CA ARG A 171 -4.27 24.00 -0.99
C ARG A 171 -3.14 23.35 -0.19
N ALA A 172 -2.83 22.08 -0.41
CA ALA A 172 -1.69 21.44 0.20
C ALA A 172 -0.37 22.02 -0.34
N ASP A 173 0.62 22.13 0.54
CA ASP A 173 1.97 22.50 0.15
C ASP A 173 2.63 21.38 -0.65
N HIS A 174 2.33 20.11 -0.27
CA HIS A 174 2.74 18.93 -1.03
C HIS A 174 1.83 17.73 -0.78
N ILE A 175 1.82 16.78 -1.74
CA ILE A 175 0.99 15.59 -1.70
C ILE A 175 1.88 14.37 -1.98
N PHE A 176 1.87 13.40 -1.08
CA PHE A 176 2.44 12.08 -1.33
C PHE A 176 1.35 11.15 -1.84
N VAL A 177 1.62 10.45 -2.93
CA VAL A 177 0.69 9.53 -3.58
C VAL A 177 1.29 8.13 -3.68
N GLN A 178 0.44 7.09 -3.73
CA GLN A 178 0.90 5.71 -3.61
C GLN A 178 1.62 5.16 -4.86
N SER A 179 1.40 5.76 -6.04
CA SER A 179 1.96 5.29 -7.31
C SER A 179 2.04 6.40 -8.35
N GLU A 180 2.82 6.18 -9.40
CA GLU A 180 2.85 7.06 -10.58
C GLU A 180 1.48 7.15 -11.26
N GLN A 181 0.70 6.05 -11.26
CA GLN A 181 -0.66 6.08 -11.81
C GLN A 181 -1.56 6.99 -10.97
N MET A 182 -1.49 6.91 -9.64
CA MET A 182 -2.27 7.80 -8.77
C MET A 182 -1.89 9.27 -9.00
N LYS A 183 -0.61 9.58 -9.23
CA LYS A 183 -0.18 10.93 -9.60
C LYS A 183 -0.85 11.40 -10.89
N ARG A 184 -0.84 10.56 -11.95
CA ARG A 184 -1.52 10.87 -13.22
C ARG A 184 -3.03 11.06 -13.05
N ASP A 185 -3.67 10.18 -12.24
CA ASP A 185 -5.10 10.27 -11.96
C ASP A 185 -5.44 11.61 -11.30
N LEU A 186 -4.69 12.03 -10.29
CA LEU A 186 -4.89 13.30 -9.61
C LEU A 186 -4.59 14.51 -10.51
N ALA A 187 -3.58 14.41 -11.36
CA ALA A 187 -3.29 15.44 -12.37
C ALA A 187 -4.48 15.64 -13.31
N SER A 188 -5.15 14.53 -13.72
CA SER A 188 -6.36 14.60 -14.54
C SER A 188 -7.53 15.30 -13.84
N TYR A 189 -7.52 15.36 -12.50
CA TYR A 189 -8.49 16.11 -11.68
C TYR A 189 -8.10 17.58 -11.48
N GLY A 190 -6.97 18.01 -12.06
CA GLY A 190 -6.47 19.40 -11.99
C GLY A 190 -5.54 19.67 -10.81
N ILE A 191 -4.95 18.65 -10.19
CA ILE A 191 -3.91 18.84 -9.19
C ILE A 191 -2.55 18.97 -9.90
N ALA A 192 -1.80 20.00 -9.56
CA ALA A 192 -0.51 20.31 -10.17
C ALA A 192 0.52 19.18 -9.87
N GLU A 193 1.16 18.68 -10.91
CA GLU A 193 2.07 17.53 -10.82
C GLU A 193 3.31 17.78 -9.97
N GLU A 194 3.81 19.02 -9.97
CA GLU A 194 4.97 19.44 -9.18
C GLU A 194 4.70 19.41 -7.66
N LYS A 195 3.43 19.42 -7.27
CA LYS A 195 3.01 19.23 -5.87
C LYS A 195 2.92 17.78 -5.45
N MET A 196 3.13 16.82 -6.35
CA MET A 196 2.91 15.40 -6.08
C MET A 196 4.21 14.61 -6.18
N THR A 197 4.47 13.78 -5.17
CA THR A 197 5.57 12.80 -5.18
C THR A 197 5.02 11.40 -4.96
N PRO A 198 5.21 10.49 -5.90
CA PRO A 198 4.90 9.06 -5.71
C PRO A 198 5.82 8.44 -4.65
N VAL A 199 5.21 7.70 -3.74
CA VAL A 199 5.91 6.89 -2.74
C VAL A 199 5.31 5.48 -2.80
N PRO A 200 5.85 4.63 -3.67
CA PRO A 200 5.32 3.28 -3.86
C PRO A 200 5.59 2.40 -2.63
N MET A 201 4.88 1.28 -2.56
CA MET A 201 5.15 0.28 -1.55
C MET A 201 6.54 -0.34 -1.75
N GLY A 202 7.25 -0.47 -0.65
CA GLY A 202 8.52 -1.15 -0.55
C GLY A 202 8.44 -2.34 0.38
N ILE A 203 9.60 -2.85 0.72
CA ILE A 203 9.79 -3.92 1.70
C ILE A 203 10.91 -3.56 2.67
N GLU A 204 10.93 -4.22 3.79
CA GLU A 204 12.10 -4.29 4.65
C GLU A 204 13.00 -5.44 4.17
N LEU A 205 14.13 -5.10 3.59
CA LEU A 205 15.00 -6.08 2.92
C LEU A 205 15.55 -7.13 3.91
N ALA A 206 15.69 -6.74 5.18
CA ALA A 206 16.12 -7.64 6.26
C ALA A 206 15.15 -8.81 6.51
N ASP A 207 13.87 -8.65 6.15
CA ASP A 207 12.86 -9.73 6.23
C ASP A 207 13.06 -10.79 5.13
N PHE A 208 13.90 -10.50 4.13
CA PHE A 208 14.12 -11.33 2.94
C PHE A 208 15.62 -11.68 2.81
N PRO A 209 16.22 -12.34 3.81
CA PRO A 209 17.60 -12.73 3.72
C PRO A 209 17.78 -13.71 2.54
N LEU A 210 18.88 -13.55 1.81
CA LEU A 210 19.33 -14.57 0.86
C LEU A 210 20.12 -15.59 1.65
N ASP A 211 19.60 -16.80 1.77
CA ASP A 211 20.36 -17.92 2.32
C ASP A 211 21.27 -18.48 1.22
N PRO A 212 22.57 -18.67 1.48
CA PRO A 212 23.45 -19.36 0.55
C PRO A 212 22.96 -20.78 0.19
N THR A 213 22.13 -21.38 1.06
CA THR A 213 21.47 -22.67 0.82
C THR A 213 20.13 -22.53 0.08
N ASP A 214 19.64 -21.31 -0.18
CA ASP A 214 18.51 -21.03 -1.07
C ASP A 214 18.90 -21.31 -2.55
N THR A 215 19.57 -22.40 -2.76
CA THR A 215 19.99 -22.90 -4.06
C THR A 215 18.77 -23.38 -4.85
N ALA A 216 18.96 -23.59 -6.14
CA ALA A 216 17.96 -24.19 -7.03
C ALA A 216 17.34 -25.48 -6.46
N GLU A 217 18.01 -26.16 -5.53
CA GLU A 217 17.58 -27.39 -4.86
C GLU A 217 16.32 -27.20 -3.97
N ALA A 218 16.08 -26.01 -3.41
CA ALA A 218 14.88 -25.74 -2.64
C ALA A 218 13.64 -25.39 -3.51
N THR A 219 13.85 -25.17 -4.81
CA THR A 219 12.79 -24.79 -5.76
C THR A 219 12.20 -26.06 -6.38
N GLU A 220 10.88 -26.19 -6.28
CA GLU A 220 10.14 -27.26 -6.95
C GLU A 220 9.87 -26.85 -8.42
N PRO A 221 10.44 -27.56 -9.41
CA PRO A 221 10.52 -27.06 -10.80
C PRO A 221 9.22 -26.71 -11.49
N ALA A 222 8.10 -27.28 -11.04
CA ALA A 222 6.77 -27.04 -11.64
C ALA A 222 5.80 -26.35 -10.69
N THR A 223 6.27 -25.74 -9.59
CA THR A 223 5.39 -25.07 -8.61
C THR A 223 5.17 -23.61 -8.95
N ILE A 224 3.89 -23.22 -9.11
CA ILE A 224 3.41 -21.86 -9.34
C ILE A 224 2.95 -21.30 -8.00
N GLY A 225 3.57 -20.23 -7.51
CA GLY A 225 3.32 -19.67 -6.18
C GLY A 225 2.46 -18.41 -6.19
N TYR A 226 1.47 -18.36 -5.29
CA TYR A 226 0.74 -17.13 -4.96
C TYR A 226 0.79 -16.89 -3.45
N LEU A 227 1.06 -15.66 -3.02
CA LEU A 227 1.07 -15.24 -1.62
C LEU A 227 0.00 -14.17 -1.37
N GLY A 228 -0.93 -14.42 -0.46
CA GLY A 228 -1.89 -13.41 0.01
C GLY A 228 -3.25 -13.96 0.38
N THR A 229 -4.14 -13.09 0.85
CA THR A 229 -5.51 -13.47 1.20
C THR A 229 -6.27 -14.01 -0.02
N LEU A 230 -7.10 -15.01 0.22
CA LEU A 230 -7.94 -15.66 -0.80
C LEU A 230 -9.36 -15.07 -0.82
N ALA A 231 -9.48 -13.75 -0.54
CA ALA A 231 -10.75 -13.05 -0.54
C ALA A 231 -11.40 -13.05 -1.94
N GLY A 232 -12.72 -13.21 -2.01
CA GLY A 232 -13.47 -13.32 -3.26
C GLY A 232 -13.30 -12.12 -4.18
N GLU A 233 -13.05 -10.92 -3.64
CA GLU A 233 -12.76 -9.71 -4.41
C GLU A 233 -11.47 -9.81 -5.22
N ARG A 234 -10.55 -10.72 -4.84
CA ARG A 234 -9.28 -10.96 -5.56
C ARG A 234 -9.40 -11.91 -6.73
N ARG A 235 -10.53 -12.60 -6.86
CA ARG A 235 -10.84 -13.53 -7.95
C ARG A 235 -9.73 -14.57 -8.18
N ILE A 236 -9.28 -15.23 -7.09
CA ILE A 236 -8.18 -16.22 -7.16
C ILE A 236 -8.57 -17.48 -7.92
N ASP A 237 -9.86 -17.76 -8.09
CA ASP A 237 -10.40 -18.74 -9.02
C ASP A 237 -9.82 -18.60 -10.45
N PHE A 238 -9.42 -17.40 -10.85
CA PHE A 238 -8.68 -17.14 -12.08
C PHE A 238 -7.40 -17.98 -12.20
N LEU A 239 -6.63 -18.14 -11.11
CA LEU A 239 -5.39 -18.92 -11.12
C LEU A 239 -5.65 -20.41 -11.30
N VAL A 240 -6.77 -20.92 -10.80
CA VAL A 240 -7.19 -22.32 -11.03
C VAL A 240 -7.43 -22.58 -12.52
N ARG A 241 -8.12 -21.64 -13.19
CA ARG A 241 -8.35 -21.73 -14.64
C ARG A 241 -7.07 -21.57 -15.46
N ALA A 242 -6.15 -20.74 -15.00
CA ALA A 242 -4.84 -20.63 -15.62
C ALA A 242 -4.03 -21.92 -15.46
N LEU A 243 -4.03 -22.55 -14.27
CA LEU A 243 -3.38 -23.85 -14.02
C LEU A 243 -3.91 -24.93 -14.98
N ALA A 244 -5.24 -25.03 -15.13
CA ALA A 244 -5.84 -26.01 -16.04
C ALA A 244 -5.36 -25.88 -17.50
N ARG A 245 -4.92 -24.66 -17.91
CA ARG A 245 -4.32 -24.40 -19.21
C ARG A 245 -2.81 -24.66 -19.24
N VAL A 246 -2.13 -24.63 -18.10
CA VAL A 246 -0.70 -24.98 -17.99
C VAL A 246 -0.49 -26.47 -18.04
N LEU A 247 -1.35 -27.27 -17.42
CA LEU A 247 -1.20 -28.73 -17.28
C LEU A 247 -1.01 -29.52 -18.58
N PRO A 248 -1.61 -29.18 -19.74
CA PRO A 248 -1.31 -29.85 -21.02
C PRO A 248 0.14 -29.71 -21.49
N HIS A 249 0.83 -28.65 -21.03
CA HIS A 249 2.22 -28.35 -21.41
C HIS A 249 3.22 -28.75 -20.33
N VAL A 250 2.80 -28.66 -19.05
CA VAL A 250 3.58 -29.02 -17.87
C VAL A 250 2.73 -29.90 -16.97
N PRO A 251 2.67 -31.23 -17.22
CA PRO A 251 1.76 -32.17 -16.51
C PRO A 251 1.97 -32.21 -15.00
N ASP A 252 3.17 -31.92 -14.51
CA ASP A 252 3.51 -31.92 -13.09
C ASP A 252 3.30 -30.58 -12.40
N ALA A 253 2.73 -29.59 -13.11
CA ALA A 253 2.50 -28.27 -12.54
C ALA A 253 1.58 -28.31 -11.33
N LYS A 254 1.92 -27.55 -10.28
CA LYS A 254 1.15 -27.39 -9.07
C LYS A 254 0.95 -25.89 -8.77
N LEU A 255 -0.23 -25.57 -8.22
CA LEU A 255 -0.54 -24.22 -7.74
C LEU A 255 -0.49 -24.20 -6.21
N LEU A 256 0.47 -23.48 -5.67
CA LEU A 256 0.65 -23.25 -4.23
C LEU A 256 0.04 -21.89 -3.86
N LEU A 257 -1.09 -21.93 -3.14
CA LEU A 257 -1.78 -20.75 -2.63
C LEU A 257 -1.42 -20.56 -1.15
N VAL A 258 -0.43 -19.70 -0.90
CA VAL A 258 0.04 -19.38 0.47
C VAL A 258 -0.82 -18.26 1.04
N GLY A 259 -1.78 -18.64 1.89
CA GLY A 259 -2.74 -17.75 2.51
C GLY A 259 -4.09 -18.38 2.73
N GLY A 260 -5.00 -17.66 3.36
CA GLY A 260 -6.35 -18.11 3.68
C GLY A 260 -7.40 -17.08 3.29
N ALA A 261 -8.67 -17.47 3.45
CA ALA A 261 -9.83 -16.61 3.28
C ALA A 261 -10.47 -16.29 4.63
N ASP A 262 -10.87 -15.04 4.84
CA ASP A 262 -11.61 -14.63 6.04
C ASP A 262 -13.04 -15.22 6.04
N ARG A 263 -13.60 -15.44 4.86
CA ARG A 263 -14.91 -16.08 4.66
C ARG A 263 -14.71 -17.49 4.09
N PRO A 264 -15.19 -18.54 4.76
CA PRO A 264 -15.07 -19.92 4.25
C PRO A 264 -15.64 -20.10 2.83
N ALA A 265 -16.64 -19.32 2.46
CA ALA A 265 -17.24 -19.35 1.13
C ALA A 265 -16.26 -18.97 0.00
N ASP A 266 -15.30 -18.10 0.28
CA ASP A 266 -14.31 -17.65 -0.71
C ASP A 266 -13.32 -18.79 -1.05
N GLU A 267 -12.87 -19.55 -0.05
CA GLU A 267 -12.04 -20.73 -0.26
C GLU A 267 -12.83 -21.87 -0.92
N ALA A 268 -14.09 -22.06 -0.49
CA ALA A 268 -14.97 -23.07 -1.10
C ALA A 268 -15.18 -22.82 -2.60
N GLN A 269 -15.28 -21.55 -3.03
CA GLN A 269 -15.37 -21.20 -4.45
C GLN A 269 -14.13 -21.63 -5.23
N ILE A 270 -12.92 -21.44 -4.68
CA ILE A 270 -11.66 -21.87 -5.32
C ILE A 270 -11.62 -23.40 -5.47
N ARG A 271 -12.00 -24.12 -4.41
CA ARG A 271 -12.04 -25.60 -4.41
C ARG A 271 -13.08 -26.15 -5.39
N ALA A 272 -14.28 -25.57 -5.43
CA ALA A 272 -15.32 -25.96 -6.37
C ALA A 272 -14.89 -25.75 -7.84
N GLU A 273 -14.16 -24.66 -8.13
CA GLU A 273 -13.61 -24.44 -9.47
C GLU A 273 -12.52 -25.47 -9.81
N ALA A 274 -11.71 -25.86 -8.82
CA ALA A 274 -10.72 -26.92 -8.99
C ALA A 274 -11.35 -28.29 -9.28
N GLU A 275 -12.40 -28.64 -8.57
CA GLU A 275 -13.20 -29.88 -8.80
C GLU A 275 -13.83 -29.87 -10.20
N ARG A 276 -14.47 -28.74 -10.58
CA ARG A 276 -15.09 -28.56 -11.90
C ARG A 276 -14.13 -28.77 -13.05
N LEU A 277 -12.85 -28.40 -12.85
CA LEU A 277 -11.79 -28.51 -13.87
C LEU A 277 -10.96 -29.80 -13.73
N GLY A 278 -11.21 -30.63 -12.72
CA GLY A 278 -10.48 -31.88 -12.48
C GLY A 278 -9.02 -31.69 -12.06
N VAL A 279 -8.69 -30.57 -11.37
CA VAL A 279 -7.32 -30.20 -10.99
C VAL A 279 -7.13 -30.07 -9.47
N SER A 280 -8.03 -30.63 -8.68
CA SER A 280 -8.01 -30.50 -7.20
C SER A 280 -6.73 -31.06 -6.56
N ASP A 281 -6.17 -32.13 -7.11
CA ASP A 281 -4.91 -32.76 -6.67
C ASP A 281 -3.66 -31.94 -7.00
N ARG A 282 -3.80 -30.91 -7.81
CA ARG A 282 -2.73 -30.00 -8.26
C ARG A 282 -2.72 -28.67 -7.51
N ILE A 283 -3.57 -28.49 -6.49
CA ILE A 283 -3.71 -27.24 -5.74
C ILE A 283 -3.45 -27.48 -4.26
N GLU A 284 -2.49 -26.76 -3.70
CA GLU A 284 -2.21 -26.70 -2.27
C GLU A 284 -2.68 -25.34 -1.72
N ILE A 285 -3.58 -25.33 -0.72
CA ILE A 285 -4.00 -24.12 0.02
C ILE A 285 -3.52 -24.27 1.46
N THR A 286 -2.65 -23.36 1.90
CA THR A 286 -2.01 -23.46 3.23
C THR A 286 -2.86 -22.94 4.38
N GLY A 287 -3.92 -22.18 4.09
CA GLY A 287 -4.59 -21.35 5.10
C GLY A 287 -3.69 -20.20 5.59
N PHE A 288 -4.13 -19.51 6.64
CA PHE A 288 -3.33 -18.46 7.28
C PHE A 288 -2.14 -19.07 8.03
N VAL A 289 -0.94 -18.67 7.65
CA VAL A 289 0.31 -19.08 8.29
C VAL A 289 1.11 -17.84 8.72
N PRO A 290 1.99 -17.96 9.72
CA PRO A 290 2.88 -16.87 10.11
C PRO A 290 3.74 -16.38 8.93
N ARG A 291 4.04 -15.06 8.87
CA ARG A 291 4.78 -14.44 7.75
C ARG A 291 6.07 -15.17 7.40
N ALA A 292 6.89 -15.53 8.38
CA ALA A 292 8.14 -16.26 8.15
C ALA A 292 7.89 -17.60 7.42
N ARG A 293 6.85 -18.34 7.84
CA ARG A 293 6.47 -19.60 7.19
C ARG A 293 5.92 -19.38 5.78
N ALA A 294 5.15 -18.31 5.58
CA ALA A 294 4.65 -17.94 4.25
C ALA A 294 5.80 -17.68 3.27
N LEU A 295 6.83 -16.94 3.70
CA LEU A 295 8.02 -16.69 2.88
C LEU A 295 8.81 -17.95 2.58
N GLN A 296 8.94 -18.87 3.54
CA GLN A 296 9.57 -20.19 3.31
C GLN A 296 8.81 -21.00 2.27
N LEU A 297 7.48 -21.02 2.35
CA LEU A 297 6.64 -21.76 1.40
C LEU A 297 6.74 -21.19 -0.01
N ILE A 298 6.67 -19.87 -0.16
CA ILE A 298 6.72 -19.23 -1.49
C ILE A 298 8.11 -19.38 -2.15
N ARG A 299 9.20 -19.61 -1.39
CA ARG A 299 10.52 -19.92 -1.93
C ARG A 299 10.55 -21.23 -2.72
N ARG A 300 9.63 -22.17 -2.45
CA ARG A 300 9.48 -23.42 -3.21
C ARG A 300 9.01 -23.18 -4.64
N ALA A 301 8.35 -22.06 -4.93
CA ALA A 301 7.81 -21.79 -6.25
C ALA A 301 8.93 -21.55 -7.30
N ALA A 302 8.77 -22.15 -8.48
CA ALA A 302 9.62 -21.89 -9.63
C ALA A 302 9.25 -20.54 -10.30
N VAL A 303 7.97 -20.18 -10.26
CA VAL A 303 7.42 -18.91 -10.73
C VAL A 303 6.36 -18.42 -9.77
N CYS A 304 6.36 -17.11 -9.49
CA CYS A 304 5.31 -16.48 -8.69
C CYS A 304 4.31 -15.73 -9.58
N VAL A 305 3.05 -15.67 -9.14
CA VAL A 305 1.99 -15.01 -9.91
C VAL A 305 1.36 -13.86 -9.12
N SER A 306 1.15 -12.71 -9.79
CA SER A 306 0.57 -11.52 -9.19
C SER A 306 -0.64 -11.02 -9.99
N PRO A 307 -1.78 -11.73 -9.95
CA PRO A 307 -3.00 -11.27 -10.59
C PRO A 307 -3.64 -10.15 -9.78
N PHE A 308 -3.96 -9.05 -10.45
CA PHE A 308 -4.79 -7.98 -9.93
C PHE A 308 -6.03 -7.85 -10.81
N TYR A 309 -7.21 -8.14 -10.24
CA TYR A 309 -8.45 -7.96 -10.98
C TYR A 309 -8.56 -6.51 -11.45
N PRO A 310 -8.68 -6.25 -12.77
CA PRO A 310 -8.59 -4.91 -13.31
C PRO A 310 -9.80 -4.07 -12.92
N THR A 311 -9.59 -3.16 -11.99
CA THR A 311 -10.58 -2.14 -11.61
C THR A 311 -9.90 -0.77 -11.59
N PRO A 312 -10.62 0.30 -11.93
CA PRO A 312 -10.05 1.64 -11.88
C PRO A 312 -9.43 2.01 -10.53
N ILE A 313 -9.95 1.42 -9.45
CA ILE A 313 -9.48 1.69 -8.08
C ILE A 313 -8.13 1.02 -7.83
N LEU A 314 -8.02 -0.25 -8.22
CA LEU A 314 -6.79 -1.01 -7.98
C LEU A 314 -5.64 -0.52 -8.85
N ASN A 315 -5.93 0.02 -10.03
CA ASN A 315 -4.90 0.55 -10.94
C ASN A 315 -4.03 1.65 -10.32
N SER A 316 -4.57 2.42 -9.38
CA SER A 316 -3.83 3.48 -8.68
C SER A 316 -3.02 2.98 -7.47
N THR A 317 -3.09 1.68 -7.14
CA THR A 317 -2.38 1.10 -5.98
C THR A 317 -0.96 0.66 -6.34
N SER A 318 -0.15 0.37 -5.31
CA SER A 318 1.19 -0.21 -5.46
C SER A 318 1.21 -1.63 -4.87
N PRO A 319 1.25 -2.67 -5.73
CA PRO A 319 1.23 -4.07 -5.29
C PRO A 319 2.52 -4.47 -4.55
N THR A 320 2.41 -4.85 -3.27
CA THR A 320 3.55 -5.33 -2.48
C THR A 320 4.02 -6.73 -2.87
N LYS A 321 3.11 -7.62 -3.28
CA LYS A 321 3.44 -9.01 -3.62
C LYS A 321 4.51 -9.13 -4.70
N LEU A 322 4.39 -8.31 -5.75
CA LEU A 322 5.39 -8.27 -6.82
C LEU A 322 6.79 -8.04 -6.26
N VAL A 323 6.92 -7.04 -5.40
CA VAL A 323 8.20 -6.65 -4.78
C VAL A 323 8.69 -7.74 -3.81
N GLU A 324 7.79 -8.38 -3.06
CA GLU A 324 8.11 -9.51 -2.17
C GLU A 324 8.65 -10.72 -2.94
N TYR A 325 8.04 -11.08 -4.08
CA TYR A 325 8.53 -12.17 -4.93
C TYR A 325 9.91 -11.85 -5.52
N MET A 326 10.10 -10.64 -6.01
CA MET A 326 11.38 -10.16 -6.54
C MET A 326 12.46 -10.17 -5.46
N ALA A 327 12.11 -9.80 -4.21
CA ALA A 327 13.04 -9.88 -3.08
C ALA A 327 13.49 -11.32 -2.76
N LEU A 328 12.66 -12.31 -3.05
CA LEU A 328 12.96 -13.73 -2.93
C LEU A 328 13.65 -14.31 -4.18
N CYS A 329 14.14 -13.49 -5.08
CA CYS A 329 14.71 -13.91 -6.36
C CYS A 329 13.77 -14.78 -7.22
N LYS A 330 12.44 -14.58 -7.13
CA LYS A 330 11.48 -15.34 -7.93
C LYS A 330 11.08 -14.59 -9.19
N PRO A 331 11.07 -15.25 -10.37
CA PRO A 331 10.48 -14.66 -11.56
C PRO A 331 8.98 -14.49 -11.38
N VAL A 332 8.41 -13.45 -11.98
CA VAL A 332 6.99 -13.11 -11.74
C VAL A 332 6.21 -13.05 -13.05
N VAL A 333 5.02 -13.67 -13.08
CA VAL A 333 3.99 -13.39 -14.06
C VAL A 333 2.95 -12.49 -13.42
N ALA A 334 2.76 -11.30 -13.97
CA ALA A 334 1.79 -10.33 -13.49
C ALA A 334 0.89 -9.85 -14.63
N ASN A 335 -0.35 -9.43 -14.28
CA ASN A 335 -1.17 -8.79 -15.31
C ASN A 335 -0.80 -7.33 -15.51
N ASP A 336 -1.31 -6.81 -16.61
CA ASP A 336 -1.16 -5.44 -17.06
C ASP A 336 -1.86 -4.44 -16.12
N HIS A 337 -1.23 -4.28 -14.94
CA HIS A 337 -1.53 -3.28 -13.93
C HIS A 337 -0.46 -2.19 -14.01
N PRO A 338 -0.79 -0.88 -13.98
CA PRO A 338 0.15 0.20 -14.27
C PRO A 338 1.47 0.12 -13.50
N GLU A 339 1.41 -0.12 -12.18
CA GLU A 339 2.60 -0.24 -11.34
C GLU A 339 3.37 -1.55 -11.60
N GLN A 340 2.68 -2.67 -11.82
CA GLN A 340 3.33 -3.94 -12.14
C GLN A 340 4.05 -3.87 -13.50
N ARG A 341 3.40 -3.26 -14.49
CA ARG A 341 4.01 -3.02 -15.80
C ARG A 341 5.28 -2.19 -15.69
N LEU A 342 5.22 -1.05 -14.97
CA LEU A 342 6.38 -0.18 -14.74
C LEU A 342 7.54 -0.97 -14.10
N VAL A 343 7.28 -1.65 -13.00
CA VAL A 343 8.30 -2.41 -12.26
C VAL A 343 8.90 -3.53 -13.11
N LEU A 344 8.08 -4.30 -13.85
CA LEU A 344 8.58 -5.40 -14.68
C LEU A 344 9.32 -4.92 -15.93
N GLN A 345 8.93 -3.80 -16.51
CA GLN A 345 9.65 -3.18 -17.65
C GLN A 345 11.04 -2.69 -17.21
N GLU A 346 11.13 -2.04 -16.04
CA GLU A 346 12.40 -1.54 -15.50
C GLU A 346 13.33 -2.67 -15.02
N SER A 347 12.78 -3.64 -14.31
CA SER A 347 13.55 -4.71 -13.67
C SER A 347 13.87 -5.88 -14.59
N ARG A 348 13.03 -6.16 -15.59
CA ARG A 348 13.03 -7.40 -16.37
C ARG A 348 13.00 -8.66 -15.50
N ALA A 349 12.26 -8.58 -14.39
CA ALA A 349 12.17 -9.65 -13.39
C ALA A 349 11.04 -10.66 -13.68
N GLY A 350 10.38 -10.55 -14.82
CA GLY A 350 9.26 -11.41 -15.19
C GLY A 350 8.49 -10.89 -16.38
N LEU A 351 7.29 -11.42 -16.56
CA LEU A 351 6.41 -11.14 -17.70
C LEU A 351 5.14 -10.41 -17.27
N CYS A 352 4.81 -9.33 -17.98
CA CYS A 352 3.58 -8.57 -17.81
C CYS A 352 2.64 -8.89 -18.97
N VAL A 353 1.48 -9.48 -18.68
CA VAL A 353 0.55 -10.01 -19.68
C VAL A 353 -0.88 -9.49 -19.44
N PRO A 354 -1.79 -9.54 -20.40
CA PRO A 354 -3.20 -9.23 -20.16
C PRO A 354 -3.81 -10.09 -19.03
N TYR A 355 -4.83 -9.56 -18.32
CA TYR A 355 -5.59 -10.34 -17.35
C TYR A 355 -6.49 -11.35 -18.07
N GLN A 356 -5.88 -12.38 -18.61
CA GLN A 356 -6.50 -13.48 -19.35
C GLN A 356 -5.81 -14.79 -18.97
N GLU A 357 -6.59 -15.84 -18.78
CA GLU A 357 -6.07 -17.14 -18.31
C GLU A 357 -5.07 -17.76 -19.30
N ALA A 358 -5.33 -17.64 -20.59
CA ALA A 358 -4.43 -18.12 -21.63
C ALA A 358 -3.08 -17.40 -21.61
N ALA A 359 -3.09 -16.06 -21.52
CA ALA A 359 -1.86 -15.26 -21.48
C ALA A 359 -1.02 -15.56 -20.22
N PHE A 360 -1.68 -15.77 -19.06
CA PHE A 360 -0.98 -16.19 -17.84
C PHE A 360 -0.38 -17.59 -18.01
N ALA A 361 -1.14 -18.53 -18.56
CA ALA A 361 -0.67 -19.89 -18.79
C ALA A 361 0.54 -19.95 -19.74
N GLU A 362 0.48 -19.24 -20.87
CA GLU A 362 1.59 -19.14 -21.84
C GLU A 362 2.85 -18.55 -21.18
N ALA A 363 2.70 -17.47 -20.40
CA ALA A 363 3.80 -16.84 -19.68
C ALA A 363 4.40 -17.77 -18.60
N ILE A 364 3.56 -18.48 -17.86
CA ILE A 364 4.01 -19.47 -16.86
C ILE A 364 4.78 -20.59 -17.54
N VAL A 365 4.22 -21.18 -18.60
CA VAL A 365 4.87 -22.26 -19.35
C VAL A 365 6.23 -21.81 -19.90
N SER A 366 6.32 -20.58 -20.46
CA SER A 366 7.58 -20.06 -21.00
C SER A 366 8.67 -19.91 -19.91
N ILE A 367 8.31 -19.48 -18.68
CA ILE A 367 9.26 -19.37 -17.58
C ILE A 367 9.65 -20.75 -17.05
N LEU A 368 8.70 -21.69 -16.94
CA LEU A 368 9.00 -23.05 -16.49
C LEU A 368 9.85 -23.86 -17.48
N ALA A 369 9.77 -23.53 -18.76
CA ALA A 369 10.56 -24.15 -19.81
C ALA A 369 12.02 -23.65 -19.88
N ASP A 370 12.34 -22.53 -19.25
CA ASP A 370 13.68 -21.93 -19.22
C ASP A 370 14.14 -21.62 -17.78
N PRO A 371 14.62 -22.61 -17.02
CA PRO A 371 15.05 -22.43 -15.64
C PRO A 371 16.22 -21.45 -15.47
N GLU A 372 17.13 -21.37 -16.45
CA GLU A 372 18.26 -20.42 -16.40
C GLU A 372 17.79 -18.99 -16.60
N GLY A 373 16.93 -18.76 -17.58
CA GLY A 373 16.29 -17.46 -17.80
C GLY A 373 15.43 -17.05 -16.60
N ALA A 374 14.69 -17.98 -16.01
CA ALA A 374 13.91 -17.77 -14.78
C ALA A 374 14.79 -17.34 -13.61
N ALA A 375 15.92 -18.01 -13.38
CA ALA A 375 16.89 -17.63 -12.35
C ALA A 375 17.50 -16.24 -12.62
N ALA A 376 17.80 -15.93 -13.87
CA ALA A 376 18.30 -14.61 -14.27
C ALA A 376 17.24 -13.51 -14.06
N MET A 377 15.94 -13.77 -14.33
CA MET A 377 14.84 -12.86 -14.00
C MET A 377 14.77 -12.62 -12.49
N GLY A 378 14.86 -13.68 -11.69
CA GLY A 378 14.85 -13.58 -10.22
C GLY A 378 15.97 -12.70 -9.69
N ARG A 379 17.22 -12.88 -10.15
CA ARG A 379 18.36 -12.04 -9.76
C ARG A 379 18.15 -10.57 -10.11
N ARG A 380 17.72 -10.26 -11.32
CA ARG A 380 17.40 -8.87 -11.72
C ARG A 380 16.31 -8.28 -10.85
N GLY A 381 15.31 -9.09 -10.49
CA GLY A 381 14.26 -8.68 -9.57
C GLY A 381 14.80 -8.25 -8.22
N ARG A 382 15.67 -9.06 -7.63
CA ARG A 382 16.33 -8.76 -6.35
C ARG A 382 17.14 -7.47 -6.42
N GLU A 383 17.98 -7.32 -7.42
CA GLU A 383 18.77 -6.10 -7.62
C GLU A 383 17.91 -4.84 -7.76
N TYR A 384 16.81 -4.95 -8.47
CA TYR A 384 15.87 -3.83 -8.60
C TYR A 384 15.26 -3.44 -7.26
N VAL A 385 14.85 -4.43 -6.46
CA VAL A 385 14.26 -4.18 -5.13
C VAL A 385 15.26 -3.52 -4.20
N GLU A 386 16.49 -4.00 -4.15
CA GLU A 386 17.58 -3.45 -3.35
C GLU A 386 17.87 -1.98 -3.68
N ARG A 387 17.76 -1.61 -4.95
CA ARG A 387 18.03 -0.25 -5.41
C ARG A 387 16.83 0.69 -5.27
N ASN A 388 15.59 0.19 -5.46
CA ASN A 388 14.43 1.03 -5.69
C ASN A 388 13.27 0.81 -4.72
N ARG A 389 13.20 -0.32 -4.01
CA ARG A 389 12.04 -0.71 -3.21
C ARG A 389 12.37 -1.11 -1.76
N ASP A 390 13.62 -1.01 -1.35
CA ASP A 390 13.99 -1.14 0.07
C ASP A 390 13.55 0.11 0.84
N TYR A 391 12.87 -0.08 1.97
CA TYR A 391 12.39 1.03 2.79
C TYR A 391 13.52 1.92 3.32
N SER A 392 14.72 1.42 3.50
CA SER A 392 15.86 2.26 3.87
C SER A 392 16.15 3.30 2.76
N ARG A 393 16.11 2.90 1.50
CA ARG A 393 16.30 3.79 0.35
C ARG A 393 15.11 4.73 0.15
N LEU A 394 13.89 4.18 0.19
CA LEU A 394 12.67 4.99 0.12
C LEU A 394 12.62 6.02 1.26
N GLY A 395 13.07 5.64 2.46
CA GLY A 395 13.17 6.54 3.61
C GLY A 395 14.17 7.66 3.40
N ALA A 396 15.31 7.38 2.78
CA ALA A 396 16.30 8.42 2.44
C ALA A 396 15.74 9.41 1.41
N GLN A 397 15.11 8.91 0.34
CA GLN A 397 14.46 9.74 -0.67
C GLN A 397 13.32 10.59 -0.08
N LEU A 398 12.51 9.97 0.75
CA LEU A 398 11.39 10.64 1.42
C LEU A 398 11.89 11.72 2.39
N ALA A 399 12.92 11.45 3.19
CA ALA A 399 13.53 12.42 4.10
C ALA A 399 14.10 13.63 3.34
N SER A 400 14.79 13.39 2.23
CA SER A 400 15.29 14.45 1.34
C SER A 400 14.13 15.28 0.79
N LYS A 401 13.03 14.63 0.36
CA LYS A 401 11.86 15.33 -0.17
C LYS A 401 11.15 16.20 0.88
N TYR A 402 11.00 15.73 2.11
CA TYR A 402 10.47 16.55 3.20
C TYR A 402 11.33 17.82 3.41
N ARG A 403 12.66 17.67 3.49
CA ARG A 403 13.56 18.82 3.66
C ARG A 403 13.48 19.81 2.49
N GLU A 404 13.42 19.31 1.26
CA GLU A 404 13.21 20.14 0.05
C GLU A 404 11.91 20.95 0.13
N ILE A 405 10.79 20.30 0.52
CA ILE A 405 9.49 20.99 0.64
C ILE A 405 9.55 22.09 1.70
N LEU A 406 10.14 21.80 2.85
CA LEU A 406 10.24 22.74 3.97
C LEU A 406 11.19 23.89 3.65
N GLY A 407 12.34 23.63 3.00
CA GLY A 407 13.28 24.66 2.56
C GLY A 407 12.67 25.63 1.54
N ARG A 408 12.03 25.13 0.50
CA ARG A 408 11.32 25.95 -0.50
C ARG A 408 10.23 26.86 0.10
N ARG A 409 9.64 26.45 1.22
CA ARG A 409 8.65 27.26 1.91
C ARG A 409 9.29 28.43 2.64
N VAL A 410 10.37 28.20 3.37
CA VAL A 410 11.13 29.25 4.04
C VAL A 410 11.59 30.32 3.03
N ASP A 411 12.11 29.87 1.88
CA ASP A 411 12.55 30.78 0.82
C ASP A 411 11.41 31.66 0.27
N ARG A 412 10.19 31.09 0.11
CA ARG A 412 9.02 31.87 -0.33
C ARG A 412 8.56 32.90 0.72
N GLU A 413 8.57 32.53 1.99
CA GLU A 413 8.18 33.42 3.08
C GLU A 413 9.18 34.59 3.21
N VAL A 414 10.48 34.31 3.08
CA VAL A 414 11.54 35.34 3.07
C VAL A 414 11.41 36.24 1.84
N ALA A 415 11.13 35.71 0.65
CA ALA A 415 10.91 36.47 -0.57
C ALA A 415 9.69 37.39 -0.46
N ALA A 416 8.58 36.87 0.08
CA ALA A 416 7.36 37.65 0.30
C ALA A 416 7.59 38.83 1.29
N TRP A 417 8.41 38.62 2.31
CA TRP A 417 8.76 39.66 3.29
C TRP A 417 9.67 40.75 2.72
N ARG A 418 10.48 40.45 1.69
CA ARG A 418 11.36 41.43 1.02
C ARG A 418 10.65 42.30 -0.02
N HIS A 419 9.47 41.91 -0.47
CA HIS A 419 8.71 42.56 -1.53
C HIS A 419 7.35 43.14 -1.05
N GLY A 420 6.98 43.01 0.22
CA GLY A 420 5.83 43.63 0.87
C GLY A 420 6.25 44.67 1.89
#